data_dff191d5863fe670050f23e43eb221c2
#
_entry.id   dff191d5863fe670050f23e43eb221c2
#
_cell.length_a   1.000
_cell.length_b   1.000
_cell.length_c   1.000
_cell.angle_alpha   90.00
_cell.angle_beta   90.00
_cell.angle_gamma   90.00
#
_symmetry.space_group_name_H-M   'P 1'
#
loop_
_entity.id
_entity.type
_entity.pdbx_description
1 polymer ?
#
loop_
_entity_poly.entity_id
_entity_poly.type
_entity_poly.pdbx_seq_one_letter_code
_entity_poly.pdbx_strand_id
1 'polypeptide(L)'
;MPNTEIKLIATDLDGTLLRDDHLTLSPANREALTSAAKAGIEVVIATGRSLAAVAPQVLELPFLHYFITCNGSITTDREGHILRAAPLPLDTTLEILEHLTTMGDFAVQLYADQKMYLSRTDWEHRDFIHLPAFHLKTLFSSEESIVDDLMERARQPGTHLEKINMPYLTPEQKAEIKVWLAQRYGDRVRAVSTMECNLELTDREGSKGAALAALCQMLNIPTAQVMALGDADNDIGMLQTAGIGVAMSNAIPEVQAAADWNTLSNEEDGVAHAIHSLLGI
;
A
#
# COMPACT_ATOMS: atom_id res chain seq x y z
N MET A 1 1.79 -0.81 -29.57
CA MET A 1 2.53 -1.12 -28.35
C MET A 1 3.61 -2.13 -28.70
N PRO A 2 4.81 -2.10 -28.09
CA PRO A 2 5.79 -3.13 -28.31
C PRO A 2 5.18 -4.49 -27.93
N ASN A 3 5.47 -5.52 -28.71
CA ASN A 3 4.98 -6.90 -28.52
C ASN A 3 5.76 -7.57 -27.36
N THR A 4 5.72 -6.95 -26.18
CA THR A 4 6.43 -7.45 -24.98
C THR A 4 5.53 -8.40 -24.24
N GLU A 5 5.93 -9.65 -24.14
CA GLU A 5 5.24 -10.68 -23.36
C GLU A 5 5.21 -10.31 -21.88
N ILE A 6 4.03 -10.08 -21.31
CA ILE A 6 3.89 -9.81 -19.87
C ILE A 6 4.05 -11.11 -19.09
N LYS A 7 4.88 -11.05 -18.04
CA LYS A 7 5.18 -12.17 -17.14
C LYS A 7 4.80 -11.93 -15.69
N LEU A 8 4.49 -10.68 -15.35
CA LEU A 8 4.03 -10.32 -14.01
C LEU A 8 2.96 -9.24 -14.08
N ILE A 9 1.91 -9.39 -13.28
CA ILE A 9 0.90 -8.38 -13.01
C ILE A 9 1.03 -7.94 -11.56
N ALA A 10 1.26 -6.64 -11.30
CA ALA A 10 1.22 -6.04 -9.99
C ALA A 10 -0.04 -5.18 -9.88
N THR A 11 -0.90 -5.44 -8.90
CA THR A 11 -2.16 -4.68 -8.72
C THR A 11 -2.25 -4.14 -7.30
N ASP A 12 -2.68 -2.86 -7.18
CA ASP A 12 -3.16 -2.36 -5.91
C ASP A 12 -4.50 -3.01 -5.52
N LEU A 13 -4.92 -2.81 -4.27
CA LEU A 13 -6.17 -3.31 -3.71
C LEU A 13 -7.27 -2.26 -3.69
N ASP A 14 -7.07 -1.23 -2.87
CA ASP A 14 -8.11 -0.25 -2.55
C ASP A 14 -8.28 0.77 -3.69
N GLY A 15 -9.49 0.89 -4.22
CA GLY A 15 -9.73 1.72 -5.41
C GLY A 15 -9.23 1.11 -6.72
N THR A 16 -8.64 -0.10 -6.70
CA THR A 16 -8.12 -0.79 -7.90
C THR A 16 -8.74 -2.18 -8.03
N LEU A 17 -8.32 -3.17 -7.26
CA LEU A 17 -8.80 -4.55 -7.38
C LEU A 17 -10.11 -4.78 -6.63
N LEU A 18 -10.27 -4.14 -5.46
CA LEU A 18 -11.46 -4.26 -4.62
C LEU A 18 -12.49 -3.19 -4.94
N ARG A 19 -13.77 -3.50 -4.68
CA ARG A 19 -14.86 -2.54 -4.70
C ARG A 19 -14.67 -1.45 -3.63
N ASP A 20 -15.51 -0.41 -3.67
CA ASP A 20 -15.49 0.73 -2.71
C ASP A 20 -15.76 0.31 -1.25
N ASP A 21 -16.27 -0.90 -1.03
CA ASP A 21 -16.41 -1.48 0.31
C ASP A 21 -15.06 -1.94 0.90
N HIS A 22 -13.98 -1.88 0.12
CA HIS A 22 -12.63 -2.31 0.48
C HIS A 22 -12.49 -3.80 0.86
N LEU A 23 -13.47 -4.62 0.50
CA LEU A 23 -13.57 -6.05 0.85
C LEU A 23 -13.84 -6.94 -0.32
N THR A 24 -14.75 -6.50 -1.20
CA THR A 24 -15.29 -7.35 -2.25
C THR A 24 -14.35 -7.41 -3.44
N LEU A 25 -13.84 -8.61 -3.71
CA LEU A 25 -13.21 -8.96 -4.99
C LEU A 25 -14.31 -9.45 -5.95
N SER A 26 -14.51 -8.73 -7.04
CA SER A 26 -15.54 -9.09 -8.01
C SER A 26 -15.26 -10.43 -8.70
N PRO A 27 -16.30 -11.16 -9.15
CA PRO A 27 -16.11 -12.39 -9.91
C PRO A 27 -15.29 -12.18 -11.19
N ALA A 28 -15.49 -11.07 -11.89
CA ALA A 28 -14.77 -10.76 -13.12
C ALA A 28 -13.27 -10.54 -12.89
N ASN A 29 -12.91 -9.71 -11.89
CA ASN A 29 -11.52 -9.50 -11.52
C ASN A 29 -10.85 -10.80 -11.04
N ARG A 30 -11.56 -11.62 -10.25
CA ARG A 30 -11.07 -12.95 -9.82
C ARG A 30 -10.80 -13.87 -11.01
N GLU A 31 -11.71 -13.92 -11.99
CA GLU A 31 -11.59 -14.78 -13.17
C GLU A 31 -10.42 -14.33 -14.06
N ALA A 32 -10.30 -13.03 -14.32
CA ALA A 32 -9.21 -12.47 -15.12
C ALA A 32 -7.83 -12.75 -14.50
N LEU A 33 -7.67 -12.53 -13.19
CA LEU A 33 -6.42 -12.87 -12.48
C LEU A 33 -6.13 -14.38 -12.52
N THR A 34 -7.17 -15.21 -12.38
CA THR A 34 -7.03 -16.66 -12.47
C THR A 34 -6.60 -17.10 -13.88
N SER A 35 -7.13 -16.45 -14.92
CA SER A 35 -6.74 -16.73 -16.31
C SER A 35 -5.30 -16.31 -16.58
N ALA A 36 -4.88 -15.14 -16.06
CA ALA A 36 -3.50 -14.68 -16.14
C ALA A 36 -2.53 -15.67 -15.46
N ALA A 37 -2.86 -16.13 -14.24
CA ALA A 37 -2.05 -17.12 -13.53
C ALA A 37 -1.97 -18.46 -14.28
N LYS A 38 -3.08 -18.94 -14.87
CA LYS A 38 -3.08 -20.15 -15.71
C LYS A 38 -2.25 -19.99 -16.98
N ALA A 39 -2.12 -18.78 -17.50
CA ALA A 39 -1.24 -18.46 -18.62
C ALA A 39 0.24 -18.36 -18.22
N GLY A 40 0.57 -18.58 -16.96
CA GLY A 40 1.95 -18.54 -16.43
C GLY A 40 2.43 -17.13 -16.05
N ILE A 41 1.50 -16.18 -15.90
CA ILE A 41 1.80 -14.82 -15.45
C ILE A 41 1.76 -14.79 -13.92
N GLU A 42 2.84 -14.33 -13.27
CA GLU A 42 2.88 -14.12 -11.83
C GLU A 42 1.96 -12.94 -11.44
N VAL A 43 1.18 -13.11 -10.39
CA VAL A 43 0.28 -12.06 -9.87
C VAL A 43 0.75 -11.64 -8.49
N VAL A 44 0.96 -10.34 -8.32
CA VAL A 44 1.47 -9.73 -7.08
C VAL A 44 0.49 -8.66 -6.59
N ILE A 45 0.19 -8.69 -5.32
CA ILE A 45 -0.56 -7.63 -4.64
C ILE A 45 0.42 -6.59 -4.11
N ALA A 46 0.18 -5.30 -4.41
CA ALA A 46 0.99 -4.18 -3.95
C ALA A 46 0.11 -3.14 -3.25
N THR A 47 0.08 -3.13 -1.92
CA THR A 47 -0.89 -2.37 -1.14
C THR A 47 -0.28 -1.53 -0.01
N GLY A 48 -0.99 -0.48 0.42
CA GLY A 48 -0.70 0.26 1.66
C GLY A 48 -1.04 -0.51 2.94
N ARG A 49 -1.84 -1.58 2.83
CA ARG A 49 -2.20 -2.43 3.98
C ARG A 49 -1.01 -3.25 4.47
N SER A 50 -1.04 -3.65 5.76
CA SER A 50 -0.22 -4.76 6.25
C SER A 50 -0.78 -6.09 5.71
N LEU A 51 0.02 -7.16 5.72
CA LEU A 51 -0.43 -8.48 5.24
C LEU A 51 -1.67 -8.97 6.00
N ALA A 52 -1.71 -8.77 7.31
CA ALA A 52 -2.84 -9.14 8.15
C ALA A 52 -4.16 -8.38 7.80
N ALA A 53 -4.06 -7.22 7.15
CA ALA A 53 -5.21 -6.41 6.75
C ALA A 53 -5.63 -6.63 5.28
N VAL A 54 -4.97 -7.51 4.55
CA VAL A 54 -5.41 -7.89 3.19
C VAL A 54 -6.74 -8.64 3.27
N ALA A 55 -7.67 -8.29 2.37
CA ALA A 55 -9.00 -8.88 2.35
C ALA A 55 -8.93 -10.43 2.22
N PRO A 56 -9.68 -11.19 3.04
CA PRO A 56 -9.63 -12.66 3.03
C PRO A 56 -9.86 -13.26 1.65
N GLN A 57 -10.78 -12.71 0.86
CA GLN A 57 -11.07 -13.15 -0.50
C GLN A 57 -9.85 -13.08 -1.45
N VAL A 58 -8.91 -12.18 -1.17
CA VAL A 58 -7.65 -12.04 -1.92
C VAL A 58 -6.64 -13.07 -1.42
N LEU A 59 -6.49 -13.21 -0.10
CA LEU A 59 -5.59 -14.22 0.50
C LEU A 59 -5.95 -15.66 0.13
N GLU A 60 -7.23 -15.93 -0.17
CA GLU A 60 -7.72 -17.24 -0.64
C GLU A 60 -7.30 -17.58 -2.07
N LEU A 61 -6.81 -16.62 -2.87
CA LEU A 61 -6.36 -16.90 -4.23
C LEU A 61 -5.08 -17.77 -4.22
N PRO A 62 -5.12 -19.01 -4.77
CA PRO A 62 -4.04 -19.96 -4.57
C PRO A 62 -2.77 -19.65 -5.37
N PHE A 63 -2.86 -18.77 -6.34
CA PHE A 63 -1.78 -18.37 -7.24
C PHE A 63 -1.03 -17.10 -6.78
N LEU A 64 -1.42 -16.49 -5.67
CA LEU A 64 -0.67 -15.37 -5.09
C LEU A 64 0.50 -15.92 -4.26
N HIS A 65 1.71 -15.70 -4.72
CA HIS A 65 2.92 -16.14 -4.05
C HIS A 65 3.64 -15.02 -3.31
N TYR A 66 3.44 -13.77 -3.74
CA TYR A 66 4.16 -12.61 -3.21
C TYR A 66 3.21 -11.44 -2.92
N PHE A 67 3.54 -10.70 -1.85
CA PHE A 67 2.81 -9.53 -1.40
C PHE A 67 3.77 -8.37 -1.14
N ILE A 68 3.51 -7.22 -1.73
CA ILE A 68 4.14 -5.95 -1.42
C ILE A 68 3.17 -5.20 -0.51
N THR A 69 3.55 -4.97 0.74
CA THR A 69 2.68 -4.40 1.79
C THR A 69 3.28 -3.15 2.40
N CYS A 70 2.49 -2.42 3.19
CA CYS A 70 2.92 -1.17 3.83
C CYS A 70 3.57 -0.19 2.84
N ASN A 71 2.93 0.01 1.66
CA ASN A 71 3.43 0.85 0.56
C ASN A 71 4.77 0.39 -0.04
N GLY A 72 5.18 -0.85 0.15
CA GLY A 72 6.45 -1.38 -0.31
C GLY A 72 7.56 -1.38 0.74
N SER A 73 7.26 -1.02 1.98
CA SER A 73 8.22 -1.18 3.09
C SER A 73 8.53 -2.65 3.36
N ILE A 74 7.58 -3.55 3.09
CA ILE A 74 7.75 -5.00 3.24
C ILE A 74 7.33 -5.71 1.95
N THR A 75 8.11 -6.71 1.56
CA THR A 75 7.73 -7.72 0.57
C THR A 75 7.84 -9.08 1.22
N THR A 76 6.78 -9.89 1.13
CA THR A 76 6.73 -11.24 1.71
C THR A 76 6.38 -12.28 0.66
N ASP A 77 6.69 -13.55 0.97
CA ASP A 77 6.04 -14.69 0.34
C ASP A 77 4.63 -14.91 0.95
N ARG A 78 3.94 -15.95 0.44
CA ARG A 78 2.59 -16.31 0.89
C ARG A 78 2.55 -16.76 2.36
N GLU A 79 3.62 -17.33 2.86
CA GLU A 79 3.79 -17.82 4.24
C GLU A 79 4.09 -16.65 5.21
N GLY A 80 4.34 -15.45 4.69
CA GLY A 80 4.64 -14.26 5.47
C GLY A 80 6.13 -14.08 5.80
N HIS A 81 7.02 -14.88 5.19
CA HIS A 81 8.47 -14.68 5.34
C HIS A 81 8.89 -13.39 4.61
N ILE A 82 9.64 -12.54 5.29
CA ILE A 82 10.11 -11.27 4.72
C ILE A 82 11.22 -11.54 3.70
N LEU A 83 10.96 -11.20 2.45
CA LEU A 83 11.93 -11.27 1.34
C LEU A 83 12.69 -9.96 1.16
N ARG A 84 12.04 -8.83 1.47
CA ARG A 84 12.62 -7.49 1.45
C ARG A 84 11.97 -6.62 2.52
N ALA A 85 12.80 -5.84 3.21
CA ALA A 85 12.35 -4.80 4.11
C ALA A 85 13.06 -3.47 3.82
N ALA A 86 12.33 -2.37 3.93
CA ALA A 86 12.84 -1.01 3.88
C ALA A 86 12.27 -0.25 5.11
N PRO A 87 12.76 -0.55 6.31
CA PRO A 87 12.23 0.01 7.54
C PRO A 87 12.62 1.49 7.68
N LEU A 88 11.74 2.28 8.29
CA LEU A 88 12.09 3.60 8.80
C LEU A 88 13.18 3.44 9.89
N PRO A 89 14.25 4.25 9.85
CA PRO A 89 15.24 4.23 10.92
C PRO A 89 14.60 4.58 12.27
N LEU A 90 15.00 3.91 13.34
CA LEU A 90 14.44 4.11 14.68
C LEU A 90 14.51 5.58 15.13
N ASP A 91 15.68 6.21 14.99
CA ASP A 91 15.87 7.61 15.39
C ASP A 91 14.93 8.55 14.63
N THR A 92 14.77 8.32 13.32
CA THR A 92 13.84 9.07 12.47
C THR A 92 12.39 8.85 12.93
N THR A 93 12.01 7.61 13.20
CA THR A 93 10.66 7.27 13.68
C THR A 93 10.34 7.95 14.99
N LEU A 94 11.26 7.88 15.97
CA LEU A 94 11.08 8.49 17.29
C LEU A 94 10.96 10.01 17.20
N GLU A 95 11.81 10.66 16.41
CA GLU A 95 11.74 12.11 16.19
C GLU A 95 10.43 12.52 15.53
N ILE A 96 9.94 11.75 14.55
CA ILE A 96 8.64 12.01 13.92
C ILE A 96 7.51 11.85 14.94
N LEU A 97 7.45 10.74 15.65
CA LEU A 97 6.41 10.50 16.66
C LEU A 97 6.40 11.61 17.74
N GLU A 98 7.57 12.01 18.26
CA GLU A 98 7.69 13.09 19.22
C GLU A 98 7.19 14.42 18.64
N HIS A 99 7.58 14.76 17.42
CA HIS A 99 7.13 16.00 16.78
C HIS A 99 5.62 16.03 16.56
N LEU A 100 5.02 14.92 16.11
CA LEU A 100 3.58 14.82 15.88
C LEU A 100 2.76 15.08 17.15
N THR A 101 3.26 14.73 18.35
CA THR A 101 2.57 15.03 19.61
C THR A 101 2.46 16.53 19.89
N THR A 102 3.27 17.36 19.23
CA THR A 102 3.26 18.83 19.41
C THR A 102 2.34 19.55 18.41
N MET A 103 1.83 18.84 17.40
CA MET A 103 1.09 19.46 16.28
C MET A 103 -0.43 19.47 16.45
N GLY A 104 -0.97 18.91 17.53
CA GLY A 104 -2.41 18.91 17.84
C GLY A 104 -3.00 17.51 17.99
N ASP A 105 -4.33 17.46 18.11
CA ASP A 105 -5.06 16.22 18.34
C ASP A 105 -5.41 15.56 16.98
N PHE A 106 -4.73 14.49 16.67
CA PHE A 106 -5.07 13.57 15.59
C PHE A 106 -4.46 12.19 15.89
N ALA A 107 -5.10 11.15 15.38
CA ALA A 107 -4.62 9.79 15.61
C ALA A 107 -3.34 9.50 14.83
N VAL A 108 -2.41 8.77 15.47
CA VAL A 108 -1.18 8.27 14.85
C VAL A 108 -1.16 6.76 14.94
N GLN A 109 -0.98 6.11 13.80
CA GLN A 109 -0.84 4.66 13.68
C GLN A 109 0.62 4.32 13.34
N LEU A 110 1.22 3.43 14.11
CA LEU A 110 2.54 2.87 13.83
C LEU A 110 2.38 1.47 13.24
N TYR A 111 2.93 1.24 12.06
CA TYR A 111 3.02 -0.08 11.46
C TYR A 111 4.40 -0.66 11.74
N ALA A 112 4.41 -1.79 12.42
CA ALA A 112 5.62 -2.49 12.81
C ALA A 112 5.38 -3.99 12.86
N ASP A 113 6.34 -4.78 12.41
CA ASP A 113 6.29 -6.25 12.39
C ASP A 113 4.99 -6.79 11.73
N GLN A 114 4.60 -6.17 10.60
CA GLN A 114 3.40 -6.47 9.81
C GLN A 114 2.08 -6.28 10.57
N LYS A 115 2.09 -5.51 11.66
CA LYS A 115 0.92 -5.15 12.47
C LYS A 115 0.80 -3.64 12.57
N MET A 116 -0.42 -3.16 12.78
CA MET A 116 -0.71 -1.77 13.08
C MET A 116 -0.91 -1.59 14.58
N TYR A 117 -0.29 -0.55 15.13
CA TYR A 117 -0.38 -0.17 16.54
C TYR A 117 -0.99 1.22 16.68
N LEU A 118 -1.84 1.37 17.68
CA LEU A 118 -2.47 2.63 18.08
C LEU A 118 -2.22 2.85 19.57
N SER A 119 -2.04 4.11 19.98
CA SER A 119 -1.96 4.42 21.41
C SER A 119 -3.28 4.15 22.11
N ARG A 120 -3.25 3.79 23.40
CA ARG A 120 -4.46 3.64 24.22
C ARG A 120 -5.27 4.94 24.27
N THR A 121 -4.59 6.08 24.33
CA THR A 121 -5.22 7.40 24.34
C THR A 121 -6.01 7.61 23.04
N ASP A 122 -5.41 7.37 21.86
CA ASP A 122 -6.11 7.50 20.58
C ASP A 122 -7.25 6.49 20.47
N TRP A 123 -7.07 5.28 21.01
CA TRP A 123 -8.11 4.26 21.04
C TRP A 123 -9.32 4.65 21.90
N GLU A 124 -9.10 5.23 23.06
CA GLU A 124 -10.16 5.69 23.96
C GLU A 124 -10.90 6.92 23.40
N HIS A 125 -10.19 7.76 22.63
CA HIS A 125 -10.75 8.91 21.92
C HIS A 125 -11.15 8.62 20.47
N ARG A 126 -11.35 7.35 20.11
CA ARG A 126 -11.65 6.90 18.74
C ARG A 126 -12.90 7.48 18.10
N ASP A 127 -13.74 8.19 18.86
CA ASP A 127 -14.87 8.94 18.30
C ASP A 127 -14.43 10.05 17.33
N PHE A 128 -13.18 10.48 17.39
CA PHE A 128 -12.54 11.33 16.39
C PHE A 128 -12.11 10.54 15.14
N ILE A 129 -11.98 9.22 15.28
CA ILE A 129 -11.57 8.35 14.19
C ILE A 129 -12.87 7.84 13.54
N HIS A 130 -13.37 8.58 12.56
CA HIS A 130 -14.50 8.14 11.72
C HIS A 130 -14.07 6.98 10.79
N LEU A 131 -13.42 5.95 11.38
CA LEU A 131 -13.14 4.73 10.63
C LEU A 131 -14.46 4.04 10.30
N PRO A 132 -14.71 3.66 9.05
CA PRO A 132 -15.77 2.73 8.74
C PRO A 132 -15.68 1.52 9.70
N ALA A 133 -16.81 1.04 10.21
CA ALA A 133 -16.86 -0.07 11.19
C ALA A 133 -16.06 -1.31 10.72
N PHE A 134 -15.87 -1.44 9.42
CA PHE A 134 -15.04 -2.44 8.75
C PHE A 134 -13.54 -2.25 9.04
N HIS A 135 -13.00 -1.04 8.90
CA HIS A 135 -11.60 -0.76 9.23
C HIS A 135 -11.32 -1.01 10.71
N LEU A 136 -12.24 -0.64 11.59
CA LEU A 136 -12.13 -0.95 13.02
C LEU A 136 -12.04 -2.46 13.25
N LYS A 137 -12.85 -3.26 12.57
CA LYS A 137 -12.87 -4.72 12.77
C LYS A 137 -11.64 -5.42 12.17
N THR A 138 -11.09 -4.93 11.08
CA THR A 138 -9.95 -5.52 10.40
C THR A 138 -8.61 -5.04 10.98
N LEU A 139 -8.52 -3.76 11.36
CA LEU A 139 -7.32 -3.16 11.92
C LEU A 139 -7.15 -3.50 13.41
N PHE A 140 -8.24 -3.71 14.15
CA PHE A 140 -8.25 -3.96 15.59
C PHE A 140 -8.79 -5.35 15.93
N SER A 141 -8.41 -6.34 15.15
CA SER A 141 -8.81 -7.73 15.40
C SER A 141 -8.21 -8.32 16.70
N SER A 142 -7.25 -7.62 17.34
CA SER A 142 -6.71 -8.01 18.64
C SER A 142 -6.40 -6.78 19.51
N GLU A 143 -6.63 -6.88 20.81
CA GLU A 143 -6.21 -5.90 21.83
C GLU A 143 -4.68 -5.71 21.85
N GLU A 144 -3.92 -6.66 21.30
CA GLU A 144 -2.45 -6.60 21.16
C GLU A 144 -1.95 -5.45 20.27
N SER A 145 -2.83 -4.87 19.46
CA SER A 145 -2.51 -3.70 18.62
C SER A 145 -2.64 -2.37 19.38
N ILE A 146 -3.16 -2.38 20.60
CA ILE A 146 -3.30 -1.19 21.45
C ILE A 146 -2.15 -1.17 22.45
N VAL A 147 -1.35 -0.11 22.40
CA VAL A 147 -0.19 0.08 23.28
C VAL A 147 -0.32 1.36 24.08
N ASP A 148 0.35 1.44 25.22
CA ASP A 148 0.32 2.65 26.04
C ASP A 148 1.13 3.78 25.41
N ASP A 149 2.26 3.45 24.75
CA ASP A 149 3.14 4.41 24.08
C ASP A 149 3.73 3.83 22.77
N LEU A 150 3.51 4.53 21.66
CA LEU A 150 4.02 4.14 20.33
C LEU A 150 5.55 4.23 20.27
N MET A 151 6.19 5.17 21.00
CA MET A 151 7.64 5.29 21.02
C MET A 151 8.29 4.14 21.80
N GLU A 152 7.69 3.70 22.90
CA GLU A 152 8.13 2.50 23.62
C GLU A 152 7.98 1.25 22.75
N ARG A 153 6.88 1.12 21.99
CA ARG A 153 6.69 0.04 21.03
C ARG A 153 7.76 0.06 19.93
N ALA A 154 8.09 1.25 19.41
CA ALA A 154 9.13 1.40 18.39
C ALA A 154 10.52 0.99 18.88
N ARG A 155 10.83 1.24 20.17
CA ARG A 155 12.13 0.90 20.80
C ARG A 155 12.31 -0.59 21.11
N GLN A 156 11.29 -1.43 20.96
CA GLN A 156 11.44 -2.85 21.25
C GLN A 156 12.49 -3.48 20.33
N PRO A 157 13.43 -4.26 20.88
CA PRO A 157 14.52 -4.86 20.10
C PRO A 157 13.98 -5.75 18.97
N GLY A 158 14.56 -5.61 17.78
CA GLY A 158 14.18 -6.42 16.61
C GLY A 158 12.92 -5.93 15.88
N THR A 159 12.34 -4.80 16.27
CA THR A 159 11.18 -4.23 15.59
C THR A 159 11.54 -3.71 14.19
N HIS A 160 10.78 -4.13 13.18
CA HIS A 160 10.81 -3.56 11.84
C HIS A 160 9.75 -2.46 11.76
N LEU A 161 10.19 -1.20 11.67
CA LEU A 161 9.31 -0.02 11.60
C LEU A 161 8.96 0.23 10.13
N GLU A 162 7.73 -0.01 9.73
CA GLU A 162 7.32 -0.09 8.34
C GLU A 162 6.70 1.21 7.82
N LYS A 163 5.80 1.81 8.61
CA LYS A 163 5.01 2.96 8.20
C LYS A 163 4.46 3.71 9.42
N ILE A 164 4.38 5.03 9.34
CA ILE A 164 3.56 5.86 10.22
C ILE A 164 2.39 6.36 9.37
N ASN A 165 1.17 6.26 9.89
CA ASN A 165 -0.03 6.76 9.23
C ASN A 165 -0.80 7.70 10.14
N MET A 166 -1.22 8.82 9.61
CA MET A 166 -2.14 9.76 10.23
C MET A 166 -3.44 9.76 9.39
N PRO A 167 -4.47 9.03 9.81
CA PRO A 167 -5.61 8.72 8.96
C PRO A 167 -6.60 9.89 8.73
N TYR A 168 -6.64 10.87 9.64
CA TYR A 168 -7.64 11.96 9.60
C TYR A 168 -7.03 13.30 9.94
N LEU A 169 -6.28 13.86 9.00
CA LEU A 169 -5.69 15.20 9.10
C LEU A 169 -6.62 16.22 8.43
N THR A 170 -6.67 17.43 9.01
CA THR A 170 -7.17 18.58 8.24
C THR A 170 -6.19 18.93 7.11
N PRO A 171 -6.63 19.64 6.07
CA PRO A 171 -5.74 20.11 5.01
C PRO A 171 -4.55 20.92 5.55
N GLU A 172 -4.78 21.76 6.57
CA GLU A 172 -3.76 22.61 7.22
C GLU A 172 -2.71 21.74 7.95
N GLN A 173 -3.15 20.79 8.78
CA GLN A 173 -2.27 19.85 9.49
C GLN A 173 -1.41 19.05 8.49
N LYS A 174 -2.04 18.53 7.44
CA LYS A 174 -1.37 17.78 6.40
C LYS A 174 -0.30 18.61 5.68
N ALA A 175 -0.61 19.87 5.35
CA ALA A 175 0.34 20.79 4.71
C ALA A 175 1.51 21.12 5.62
N GLU A 176 1.25 21.40 6.91
CA GLU A 176 2.27 21.71 7.90
C GLU A 176 3.24 20.53 8.12
N ILE A 177 2.70 19.32 8.30
CA ILE A 177 3.51 18.11 8.45
C ILE A 177 4.38 17.87 7.20
N LYS A 178 3.82 18.01 5.98
CA LYS A 178 4.59 17.85 4.74
C LYS A 178 5.74 18.85 4.64
N VAL A 179 5.52 20.11 5.00
CA VAL A 179 6.57 21.15 5.00
C VAL A 179 7.68 20.81 6.00
N TRP A 180 7.31 20.44 7.21
CA TRP A 180 8.28 20.04 8.23
C TRP A 180 9.11 18.82 7.80
N LEU A 181 8.47 17.77 7.29
CA LEU A 181 9.16 16.58 6.79
C LEU A 181 10.15 16.90 5.67
N ALA A 182 9.73 17.71 4.70
CA ALA A 182 10.59 18.11 3.60
C ALA A 182 11.82 18.91 4.06
N GLN A 183 11.65 19.81 5.02
CA GLN A 183 12.75 20.59 5.60
C GLN A 183 13.70 19.73 6.45
N ARG A 184 13.15 18.77 7.21
CA ARG A 184 13.92 17.97 8.18
C ARG A 184 14.63 16.78 7.56
N TYR A 185 13.94 16.09 6.62
CA TYR A 185 14.42 14.82 6.07
C TYR A 185 14.68 14.86 4.56
N GLY A 186 14.16 15.87 3.84
CA GLY A 186 14.22 15.90 2.38
C GLY A 186 13.51 14.69 1.78
N ASP A 187 14.23 13.94 0.95
CA ASP A 187 13.71 12.75 0.28
C ASP A 187 13.94 11.44 1.06
N ARG A 188 14.52 11.49 2.26
CA ARG A 188 14.76 10.29 3.09
C ARG A 188 13.49 9.67 3.66
N VAL A 189 12.46 10.48 3.88
CA VAL A 189 11.13 10.06 4.31
C VAL A 189 10.15 10.40 3.20
N ARG A 190 9.45 9.41 2.69
CA ARG A 190 8.37 9.60 1.74
C ARG A 190 7.08 9.93 2.50
N ALA A 191 6.32 10.87 1.97
CA ALA A 191 5.02 11.26 2.49
C ALA A 191 4.00 11.18 1.35
N VAL A 192 3.17 10.14 1.36
CA VAL A 192 2.15 9.86 0.35
C VAL A 192 0.75 9.91 0.95
N SER A 193 -0.25 10.09 0.10
CA SER A 193 -1.66 10.09 0.50
C SER A 193 -2.42 9.09 -0.36
N THR A 194 -3.16 8.21 0.29
CA THR A 194 -4.07 7.25 -0.36
C THR A 194 -5.52 7.71 -0.28
N MET A 195 -5.79 8.71 0.58
CA MET A 195 -7.07 9.40 0.73
C MET A 195 -6.82 10.89 0.94
N GLU A 196 -7.84 11.72 0.73
CA GLU A 196 -7.72 13.18 0.89
C GLU A 196 -7.25 13.59 2.29
N CYS A 197 -7.73 12.90 3.34
CA CYS A 197 -7.49 13.25 4.74
C CYS A 197 -6.34 12.48 5.40
N ASN A 198 -5.61 11.60 4.70
CA ASN A 198 -4.52 10.85 5.31
C ASN A 198 -3.13 11.31 4.86
N LEU A 199 -2.13 10.94 5.64
CA LEU A 199 -0.72 11.03 5.28
C LEU A 199 0.01 9.81 5.81
N GLU A 200 0.71 9.12 4.92
CA GLU A 200 1.47 7.92 5.21
C GLU A 200 2.96 8.16 4.99
N LEU A 201 3.77 7.81 5.98
CA LEU A 201 5.21 8.04 5.98
C LEU A 201 5.93 6.70 5.91
N THR A 202 6.86 6.56 4.97
CA THR A 202 7.75 5.40 4.82
C THR A 202 9.19 5.87 4.62
N ASP A 203 10.14 4.95 4.73
CA ASP A 203 11.49 5.21 4.22
C ASP A 203 11.46 5.51 2.71
N ARG A 204 12.47 6.20 2.20
CA ARG A 204 12.58 6.50 0.76
C ARG A 204 12.52 5.24 -0.12
N GLU A 205 13.08 4.14 0.35
CA GLU A 205 13.09 2.86 -0.34
C GLU A 205 11.79 2.07 -0.11
N GLY A 206 10.94 2.50 0.85
CA GLY A 206 9.62 1.95 1.14
C GLY A 206 8.57 2.45 0.17
N SER A 207 8.70 2.12 -1.12
CA SER A 207 7.71 2.45 -2.14
C SER A 207 7.31 1.22 -2.95
N LYS A 208 6.06 1.19 -3.45
CA LYS A 208 5.55 0.09 -4.29
C LYS A 208 6.45 -0.12 -5.51
N GLY A 209 6.94 0.97 -6.13
CA GLY A 209 7.84 0.89 -7.29
C GLY A 209 9.20 0.27 -6.96
N ALA A 210 9.86 0.71 -5.88
CA ALA A 210 11.13 0.13 -5.45
C ALA A 210 10.99 -1.33 -5.04
N ALA A 211 9.90 -1.68 -4.34
CA ALA A 211 9.61 -3.06 -3.94
C ALA A 211 9.34 -3.95 -5.17
N LEU A 212 8.56 -3.46 -6.15
CA LEU A 212 8.29 -4.17 -7.39
C LEU A 212 9.59 -4.42 -8.18
N ALA A 213 10.44 -3.40 -8.34
CA ALA A 213 11.72 -3.55 -9.03
C ALA A 213 12.62 -4.61 -8.36
N ALA A 214 12.69 -4.59 -7.02
CA ALA A 214 13.46 -5.58 -6.26
C ALA A 214 12.89 -6.99 -6.40
N LEU A 215 11.56 -7.15 -6.34
CA LEU A 215 10.89 -8.43 -6.54
C LEU A 215 11.13 -8.95 -7.97
N CYS A 216 11.02 -8.11 -8.98
CA CYS A 216 11.33 -8.45 -10.37
C CYS A 216 12.76 -8.96 -10.53
N GLN A 217 13.71 -8.31 -9.86
CA GLN A 217 15.12 -8.77 -9.85
C GLN A 217 15.26 -10.16 -9.20
N MET A 218 14.60 -10.41 -8.07
CA MET A 218 14.61 -11.72 -7.41
C MET A 218 14.01 -12.82 -8.28
N LEU A 219 12.95 -12.51 -9.03
CA LEU A 219 12.26 -13.45 -9.91
C LEU A 219 12.90 -13.57 -11.30
N ASN A 220 13.94 -12.80 -11.61
CA ASN A 220 14.56 -12.68 -12.93
C ASN A 220 13.56 -12.30 -14.03
N ILE A 221 12.58 -11.44 -13.70
CA ILE A 221 11.59 -10.88 -14.62
C ILE A 221 11.99 -9.42 -14.92
N PRO A 222 12.29 -9.06 -16.18
CA PRO A 222 12.54 -7.66 -16.55
C PRO A 222 11.30 -6.80 -16.25
N THR A 223 11.47 -5.61 -15.69
CA THR A 223 10.35 -4.70 -15.42
C THR A 223 9.57 -4.33 -16.69
N ALA A 224 10.22 -4.36 -17.87
CA ALA A 224 9.53 -4.22 -19.16
C ALA A 224 8.50 -5.31 -19.47
N GLN A 225 8.51 -6.43 -18.73
CA GLN A 225 7.55 -7.53 -18.83
C GLN A 225 6.52 -7.50 -17.68
N VAL A 226 6.36 -6.36 -17.02
CA VAL A 226 5.39 -6.15 -15.94
C VAL A 226 4.25 -5.27 -16.42
N MET A 227 3.03 -5.63 -16.05
CA MET A 227 1.86 -4.75 -16.09
C MET A 227 1.52 -4.37 -14.64
N ALA A 228 1.42 -3.08 -14.35
CA ALA A 228 1.05 -2.58 -13.03
C ALA A 228 -0.25 -1.79 -13.09
N LEU A 229 -1.13 -1.97 -12.08
CA LEU A 229 -2.42 -1.28 -11.99
C LEU A 229 -2.56 -0.55 -10.65
N GLY A 230 -3.08 0.69 -10.68
CA GLY A 230 -3.23 1.51 -9.48
C GLY A 230 -4.10 2.74 -9.72
N ASP A 231 -4.43 3.45 -8.62
CA ASP A 231 -5.33 4.62 -8.64
C ASP A 231 -4.85 5.80 -7.78
N ALA A 232 -3.94 5.59 -6.82
CA ALA A 232 -3.55 6.59 -5.84
C ALA A 232 -2.06 7.02 -5.96
N ASP A 233 -1.68 8.08 -5.25
CA ASP A 233 -0.34 8.69 -5.27
C ASP A 233 0.79 7.67 -5.01
N ASN A 234 0.56 6.69 -4.12
CA ASN A 234 1.54 5.64 -3.81
C ASN A 234 1.77 4.64 -4.96
N ASP A 235 0.91 4.65 -6.00
CA ASP A 235 1.02 3.77 -7.17
C ASP A 235 1.88 4.35 -8.29
N ILE A 236 2.04 5.68 -8.35
CA ILE A 236 2.75 6.35 -9.45
C ILE A 236 4.12 5.70 -9.72
N GLY A 237 4.91 5.48 -8.66
CA GLY A 237 6.22 4.84 -8.81
C GLY A 237 6.15 3.40 -9.31
N MET A 238 5.09 2.67 -8.98
CA MET A 238 4.85 1.31 -9.45
C MET A 238 4.48 1.29 -10.93
N LEU A 239 3.56 2.16 -11.35
CA LEU A 239 3.15 2.30 -12.75
C LEU A 239 4.34 2.69 -13.63
N GLN A 240 5.17 3.65 -13.20
CA GLN A 240 6.36 4.09 -13.92
C GLN A 240 7.49 3.05 -13.97
N THR A 241 7.53 2.12 -13.01
CA THR A 241 8.52 1.03 -12.99
C THR A 241 8.15 -0.08 -13.95
N ALA A 242 6.87 -0.33 -14.16
CA ALA A 242 6.37 -1.38 -15.04
C ALA A 242 6.61 -1.06 -16.53
N GLY A 243 6.59 -2.09 -17.36
CA GLY A 243 6.60 -1.95 -18.82
C GLY A 243 5.28 -1.44 -19.38
N ILE A 244 4.16 -1.68 -18.64
CA ILE A 244 2.84 -1.11 -18.90
C ILE A 244 2.25 -0.66 -17.56
N GLY A 245 2.17 0.63 -17.36
CA GLY A 245 1.46 1.24 -16.23
C GLY A 245 0.00 1.51 -16.62
N VAL A 246 -0.94 1.03 -15.83
CA VAL A 246 -2.38 1.15 -16.05
C VAL A 246 -3.03 1.92 -14.91
N ALA A 247 -3.64 3.05 -15.19
CA ALA A 247 -4.44 3.80 -14.23
C ALA A 247 -5.91 3.40 -14.29
N MET A 248 -6.55 3.30 -13.13
CA MET A 248 -7.99 3.15 -13.03
C MET A 248 -8.70 4.46 -13.44
N SER A 249 -9.94 4.39 -13.96
CA SER A 249 -10.67 5.62 -14.32
C SER A 249 -11.08 6.46 -13.10
N ASN A 250 -11.18 5.85 -11.92
CA ASN A 250 -11.37 6.53 -10.64
C ASN A 250 -10.07 7.08 -10.04
N ALA A 251 -8.91 6.88 -10.70
CA ALA A 251 -7.62 7.36 -10.22
C ALA A 251 -7.55 8.90 -10.21
N ILE A 252 -6.72 9.43 -9.32
CA ILE A 252 -6.43 10.87 -9.31
C ILE A 252 -5.73 11.31 -10.61
N PRO A 253 -5.89 12.58 -11.05
CA PRO A 253 -5.34 13.05 -12.33
C PRO A 253 -3.84 12.80 -12.51
N GLU A 254 -3.05 12.88 -11.44
CA GLU A 254 -1.61 12.67 -11.43
C GLU A 254 -1.25 11.22 -11.79
N VAL A 255 -2.03 10.26 -11.32
CA VAL A 255 -1.86 8.82 -11.63
C VAL A 255 -2.26 8.55 -13.07
N GLN A 256 -3.40 9.11 -13.53
CA GLN A 256 -3.83 8.98 -14.93
C GLN A 256 -2.79 9.56 -15.90
N ALA A 257 -2.16 10.66 -15.54
CA ALA A 257 -1.09 11.30 -16.34
C ALA A 257 0.23 10.51 -16.33
N ALA A 258 0.48 9.71 -15.29
CA ALA A 258 1.70 8.91 -15.15
C ALA A 258 1.61 7.52 -15.81
N ALA A 259 0.41 7.08 -16.16
CA ALA A 259 0.16 5.76 -16.74
C ALA A 259 0.31 5.75 -18.27
N ASP A 260 0.63 4.57 -18.82
CA ASP A 260 0.66 4.33 -20.27
C ASP A 260 -0.74 4.09 -20.83
N TRP A 261 -1.68 3.64 -20.01
CA TRP A 261 -3.04 3.29 -20.40
C TRP A 261 -4.02 3.51 -19.24
N ASN A 262 -5.27 3.85 -19.59
CA ASN A 262 -6.36 4.04 -18.61
C ASN A 262 -7.41 2.96 -18.82
N THR A 263 -7.83 2.29 -17.73
CA THR A 263 -8.88 1.27 -17.73
C THR A 263 -10.18 1.83 -17.14
N LEU A 264 -11.16 0.97 -16.90
CA LEU A 264 -12.41 1.28 -16.21
C LEU A 264 -12.16 1.49 -14.71
N SER A 265 -13.20 1.87 -13.96
CA SER A 265 -13.11 2.00 -12.49
C SER A 265 -13.05 0.63 -11.81
N ASN A 266 -12.70 0.65 -10.52
CA ASN A 266 -12.77 -0.54 -9.66
C ASN A 266 -14.20 -1.08 -9.53
N GLU A 267 -15.23 -0.22 -9.60
CA GLU A 267 -16.63 -0.62 -9.61
C GLU A 267 -17.10 -1.22 -10.95
N GLU A 268 -16.36 -0.99 -12.03
CA GLU A 268 -16.64 -1.48 -13.39
C GLU A 268 -15.70 -2.59 -13.83
N ASP A 269 -15.05 -3.28 -12.87
CA ASP A 269 -14.11 -4.38 -13.13
C ASP A 269 -12.89 -3.98 -13.98
N GLY A 270 -12.32 -2.79 -13.72
CA GLY A 270 -11.25 -2.22 -14.52
C GLY A 270 -9.99 -3.08 -14.59
N VAL A 271 -9.69 -3.90 -13.58
CA VAL A 271 -8.55 -4.85 -13.62
C VAL A 271 -8.81 -5.95 -14.66
N ALA A 272 -10.00 -6.54 -14.65
CA ALA A 272 -10.39 -7.54 -15.67
C ALA A 272 -10.38 -6.94 -17.07
N HIS A 273 -10.94 -5.74 -17.22
CA HIS A 273 -10.95 -5.03 -18.50
C HIS A 273 -9.52 -4.80 -19.03
N ALA A 274 -8.57 -4.39 -18.18
CA ALA A 274 -7.18 -4.20 -18.57
C ALA A 274 -6.53 -5.51 -19.01
N ILE A 275 -6.69 -6.59 -18.23
CA ILE A 275 -6.12 -7.91 -18.54
C ILE A 275 -6.65 -8.41 -19.90
N HIS A 276 -7.96 -8.38 -20.09
CA HIS A 276 -8.56 -8.82 -21.37
C HIS A 276 -8.14 -7.96 -22.56
N SER A 277 -8.12 -6.64 -22.41
CA SER A 277 -7.82 -5.70 -23.49
C SER A 277 -6.35 -5.73 -23.90
N LEU A 278 -5.42 -5.87 -22.95
CA LEU A 278 -3.98 -5.76 -23.19
C LEU A 278 -3.31 -7.12 -23.41
N LEU A 279 -3.83 -8.18 -22.80
CA LEU A 279 -3.21 -9.51 -22.85
C LEU A 279 -4.04 -10.51 -23.70
N GLY A 280 -5.31 -10.25 -23.94
CA GLY A 280 -6.19 -11.12 -24.76
C GLY A 280 -6.54 -12.45 -24.07
N ILE A 281 -6.53 -12.50 -22.75
CA ILE A 281 -6.78 -13.70 -21.94
C ILE A 281 -7.94 -13.51 -20.98
#